data_bb38adba57c32d62529fa6429652fb86
#
_entry.id   bb38adba57c32d62529fa6429652fb86
#
_cell.length_a   1.000
_cell.length_b   1.000
_cell.length_c   1.000
_cell.angle_alpha   90.00
_cell.angle_beta   90.00
_cell.angle_gamma   90.00
#
_symmetry.space_group_name_H-M   'P 1'
#
loop_
_entity.id
_entity.type
_entity.pdbx_description
1 polymer ?
#
loop_
_entity_poly.entity_id
_entity_poly.type
_entity_poly.pdbx_seq_one_letter_code
_entity_poly.pdbx_strand_id
1 'polypeptide(L)'
;MSAAISTAEAYSRCEAITRAEAANFYYGIRLLSGERRRAMCAAYAFARRIDDIGDGTLAHERKLTELNEAAAQLAELERSGVPAAAPSDPVIVALADAHARFSLPAGALGELIDGVRMDVDGVAYESFDELVLYCRRVAGAIGRVCLAIFATRERAGRGAGASARSDASSGAPSALDRAQIEALADDLGVALQLTNILRDVREDALNGRVYLPSEDLRSFEVGTGSDMAQSAQALVAAAADQDEALIALMRFEAARARQWFTHGMQLVPLLDRRSAACVAAMAGIYHRLLGRIEADPSRALRERMSLSAGEKALVALRSLAGRTT
;
A
#
# COMPACT_ATOMS: atom_id res chain seq x y z
N MET A 1 -27.10 -2.57 -24.34
CA MET A 1 -26.22 -1.40 -24.12
C MET A 1 -26.38 -1.01 -22.66
N SER A 2 -25.35 -1.18 -21.83
CA SER A 2 -25.39 -0.71 -20.43
C SER A 2 -25.41 0.82 -20.43
N ALA A 3 -26.27 1.44 -19.61
CA ALA A 3 -26.32 2.90 -19.50
C ALA A 3 -24.99 3.44 -18.92
N ALA A 4 -24.55 4.60 -19.44
CA ALA A 4 -23.37 5.26 -18.89
C ALA A 4 -23.62 5.63 -17.41
N ILE A 5 -22.67 5.30 -16.54
CA ILE A 5 -22.74 5.64 -15.11
C ILE A 5 -22.30 7.09 -14.89
N SER A 6 -22.97 7.81 -14.01
CA SER A 6 -22.52 9.16 -13.63
C SER A 6 -21.28 9.12 -12.76
N THR A 7 -20.41 10.13 -12.84
CA THR A 7 -19.22 10.28 -11.99
C THR A 7 -19.57 10.25 -10.50
N ALA A 8 -20.69 10.84 -10.10
CA ALA A 8 -21.13 10.83 -8.71
C ALA A 8 -21.50 9.41 -8.21
N GLU A 9 -22.20 8.64 -9.03
CA GLU A 9 -22.52 7.24 -8.73
C GLU A 9 -21.27 6.38 -8.73
N ALA A 10 -20.34 6.58 -9.68
CA ALA A 10 -19.06 5.88 -9.72
C ALA A 10 -18.27 6.07 -8.43
N TYR A 11 -18.13 7.29 -7.94
CA TYR A 11 -17.48 7.56 -6.66
C TYR A 11 -18.22 6.94 -5.47
N SER A 12 -19.55 6.96 -5.47
CA SER A 12 -20.35 6.33 -4.41
C SER A 12 -20.06 4.82 -4.30
N ARG A 13 -19.93 4.14 -5.46
CA ARG A 13 -19.55 2.72 -5.50
C ARG A 13 -18.12 2.48 -5.01
N CYS A 14 -17.16 3.30 -5.40
CA CYS A 14 -15.79 3.22 -4.90
C CYS A 14 -15.70 3.46 -3.38
N GLU A 15 -16.47 4.42 -2.84
CA GLU A 15 -16.57 4.64 -1.39
C GLU A 15 -17.17 3.41 -0.67
N ALA A 16 -18.17 2.75 -1.26
CA ALA A 16 -18.76 1.54 -0.70
C ALA A 16 -17.77 0.38 -0.66
N ILE A 17 -17.03 0.13 -1.76
CA ILE A 17 -15.94 -0.86 -1.83
C ILE A 17 -14.89 -0.55 -0.76
N THR A 18 -14.40 0.68 -0.71
CA THR A 18 -13.36 1.08 0.26
C THR A 18 -13.84 0.89 1.70
N ARG A 19 -15.10 1.19 2.00
CA ARG A 19 -15.67 1.01 3.34
C ARG A 19 -15.76 -0.46 3.74
N ALA A 20 -16.10 -1.33 2.80
CA ALA A 20 -16.26 -2.76 3.05
C ALA A 20 -14.89 -3.44 3.21
N GLU A 21 -13.93 -3.14 2.31
CA GLU A 21 -12.71 -3.91 2.17
C GLU A 21 -11.49 -3.28 2.87
N ALA A 22 -11.43 -1.94 2.98
CA ALA A 22 -10.27 -1.23 3.51
C ALA A 22 -10.28 -1.12 5.05
N ALA A 23 -10.36 -2.23 5.74
CA ALA A 23 -10.54 -2.31 7.20
C ALA A 23 -9.56 -1.45 8.04
N ASN A 24 -8.33 -1.22 7.57
CA ASN A 24 -7.33 -0.39 8.23
C ASN A 24 -7.23 1.00 7.59
N PHE A 25 -7.18 1.06 6.26
CA PHE A 25 -6.95 2.30 5.52
C PHE A 25 -8.14 3.27 5.59
N TYR A 26 -9.37 2.76 5.68
CA TYR A 26 -10.57 3.60 5.71
C TYR A 26 -10.59 4.57 6.90
N TYR A 27 -9.99 4.22 8.04
CA TYR A 27 -9.87 5.13 9.18
C TYR A 27 -9.02 6.37 8.86
N GLY A 28 -7.97 6.22 8.06
CA GLY A 28 -7.17 7.35 7.55
C GLY A 28 -7.89 8.12 6.45
N ILE A 29 -8.41 7.41 5.43
CA ILE A 29 -9.07 8.00 4.26
C ILE A 29 -10.24 8.92 4.66
N ARG A 30 -11.00 8.57 5.70
CA ARG A 30 -12.09 9.40 6.24
C ARG A 30 -11.66 10.77 6.73
N LEU A 31 -10.39 10.98 7.04
CA LEU A 31 -9.86 12.26 7.55
C LEU A 31 -9.61 13.27 6.41
N LEU A 32 -9.60 12.83 5.17
CA LEU A 32 -9.42 13.69 3.99
C LEU A 32 -10.66 14.54 3.69
N SER A 33 -10.46 15.65 2.95
CA SER A 33 -11.55 16.43 2.38
C SER A 33 -12.35 15.61 1.36
N GLY A 34 -13.59 16.04 1.05
CA GLY A 34 -14.52 15.28 0.23
C GLY A 34 -13.96 14.85 -1.14
N GLU A 35 -13.29 15.76 -1.87
CA GLU A 35 -12.70 15.44 -3.18
C GLU A 35 -11.52 14.46 -3.09
N ARG A 36 -10.58 14.73 -2.17
CA ARG A 36 -9.43 13.84 -1.94
C ARG A 36 -9.87 12.48 -1.44
N ARG A 37 -10.86 12.43 -0.54
CA ARG A 37 -11.42 11.18 -0.07
C ARG A 37 -12.00 10.35 -1.21
N ARG A 38 -12.77 10.97 -2.10
CA ARG A 38 -13.33 10.29 -3.29
C ARG A 38 -12.23 9.77 -4.22
N ALA A 39 -11.21 10.58 -4.50
CA ALA A 39 -10.07 10.16 -5.32
C ALA A 39 -9.30 9.00 -4.69
N MET A 40 -9.06 9.04 -3.38
CA MET A 40 -8.45 7.92 -2.64
C MET A 40 -9.30 6.65 -2.69
N CYS A 41 -10.63 6.78 -2.60
CA CYS A 41 -11.52 5.63 -2.72
C CYS A 41 -11.52 5.05 -4.15
N ALA A 42 -11.39 5.87 -5.18
CA ALA A 42 -11.25 5.39 -6.56
C ALA A 42 -9.93 4.63 -6.76
N ALA A 43 -8.81 5.19 -6.29
CA ALA A 43 -7.51 4.54 -6.35
C ALA A 43 -7.49 3.22 -5.54
N TYR A 44 -8.07 3.21 -4.33
CA TYR A 44 -8.19 2.01 -3.52
C TYR A 44 -9.07 0.93 -4.22
N ALA A 45 -10.23 1.33 -4.78
CA ALA A 45 -11.11 0.38 -5.45
C ALA A 45 -10.44 -0.25 -6.68
N PHE A 46 -9.61 0.51 -7.39
CA PHE A 46 -8.80 -0.04 -8.48
C PHE A 46 -7.74 -1.02 -7.93
N ALA A 47 -6.96 -0.62 -6.94
CA ALA A 47 -5.94 -1.48 -6.33
C ALA A 47 -6.57 -2.79 -5.82
N ARG A 48 -7.70 -2.71 -5.11
CA ARG A 48 -8.42 -3.89 -4.63
C ARG A 48 -8.85 -4.83 -5.74
N ARG A 49 -9.30 -4.28 -6.88
CA ARG A 49 -9.63 -5.09 -8.07
C ARG A 49 -8.42 -5.86 -8.58
N ILE A 50 -7.25 -5.22 -8.62
CA ILE A 50 -6.02 -5.87 -9.07
C ILE A 50 -5.62 -6.98 -8.09
N ASP A 51 -5.69 -6.73 -6.78
CA ASP A 51 -5.45 -7.75 -5.75
C ASP A 51 -6.43 -8.92 -5.88
N ASP A 52 -7.73 -8.66 -6.09
CA ASP A 52 -8.76 -9.70 -6.26
C ASP A 52 -8.51 -10.61 -7.49
N ILE A 53 -7.91 -10.09 -8.56
CA ILE A 53 -7.46 -10.90 -9.70
C ILE A 53 -6.32 -11.82 -9.25
N GLY A 54 -5.32 -11.30 -8.54
CA GLY A 54 -4.19 -12.08 -8.03
C GLY A 54 -4.58 -13.17 -7.05
N ASP A 55 -5.45 -12.84 -6.09
CA ASP A 55 -5.87 -13.74 -5.00
C ASP A 55 -7.04 -14.66 -5.39
N GLY A 56 -7.75 -14.36 -6.48
CA GLY A 56 -8.91 -15.11 -6.93
C GLY A 56 -8.59 -16.54 -7.36
N THR A 57 -9.64 -17.33 -7.61
CA THR A 57 -9.54 -18.75 -7.96
C THR A 57 -9.44 -19.03 -9.46
N LEU A 58 -9.27 -17.97 -10.28
CA LEU A 58 -9.13 -18.11 -11.72
C LEU A 58 -7.83 -18.87 -12.08
N ALA A 59 -7.87 -19.59 -13.22
CA ALA A 59 -6.66 -20.21 -13.76
C ALA A 59 -5.59 -19.15 -14.08
N HIS A 60 -4.31 -19.50 -13.94
CA HIS A 60 -3.14 -18.63 -14.14
C HIS A 60 -3.23 -17.78 -15.42
N GLU A 61 -3.47 -18.41 -16.59
CA GLU A 61 -3.58 -17.71 -17.86
C GLU A 61 -4.73 -16.67 -17.88
N ARG A 62 -5.83 -16.98 -17.19
CA ARG A 62 -6.97 -16.07 -17.10
C ARG A 62 -6.65 -14.87 -16.22
N LYS A 63 -5.94 -15.06 -15.08
CA LYS A 63 -5.44 -13.97 -14.24
C LYS A 63 -4.54 -13.02 -15.04
N LEU A 64 -3.58 -13.59 -15.79
CA LEU A 64 -2.69 -12.79 -16.64
C LEU A 64 -3.47 -12.01 -17.72
N THR A 65 -4.49 -12.61 -18.31
CA THR A 65 -5.36 -11.93 -19.27
C THR A 65 -6.05 -10.72 -18.64
N GLU A 66 -6.67 -10.90 -17.46
CA GLU A 66 -7.38 -9.81 -16.77
C GLU A 66 -6.41 -8.69 -16.28
N LEU A 67 -5.21 -9.05 -15.85
CA LEU A 67 -4.15 -8.06 -15.52
C LEU A 67 -3.70 -7.28 -16.78
N ASN A 68 -3.58 -7.94 -17.93
CA ASN A 68 -3.26 -7.28 -19.20
C ASN A 68 -4.39 -6.34 -19.66
N GLU A 69 -5.65 -6.74 -19.50
CA GLU A 69 -6.80 -5.89 -19.79
C GLU A 69 -6.81 -4.63 -18.88
N ALA A 70 -6.53 -4.80 -17.58
CA ALA A 70 -6.41 -3.68 -16.65
C ALA A 70 -5.26 -2.73 -17.03
N ALA A 71 -4.10 -3.26 -17.41
CA ALA A 71 -2.96 -2.46 -17.88
C ALA A 71 -3.30 -1.69 -19.15
N ALA A 72 -4.00 -2.31 -20.11
CA ALA A 72 -4.45 -1.65 -21.33
C ALA A 72 -5.44 -0.50 -21.03
N GLN A 73 -6.35 -0.69 -20.08
CA GLN A 73 -7.27 0.36 -19.62
C GLN A 73 -6.54 1.56 -19.00
N LEU A 74 -5.49 1.32 -18.19
CA LEU A 74 -4.65 2.39 -17.63
C LEU A 74 -3.90 3.15 -18.73
N ALA A 75 -3.29 2.45 -19.67
CA ALA A 75 -2.57 3.06 -20.79
C ALA A 75 -3.52 3.92 -21.66
N GLU A 76 -4.75 3.47 -21.86
CA GLU A 76 -5.78 4.25 -22.54
C GLU A 76 -6.16 5.51 -21.76
N LEU A 77 -6.35 5.38 -20.44
CA LEU A 77 -6.65 6.51 -19.56
C LEU A 77 -5.55 7.58 -19.61
N GLU A 78 -4.29 7.15 -19.59
CA GLU A 78 -3.11 8.04 -19.63
C GLU A 78 -3.03 8.82 -20.95
N ARG A 79 -3.34 8.15 -22.08
CA ARG A 79 -3.23 8.69 -23.43
C ARG A 79 -4.39 9.64 -23.79
N SER A 80 -5.63 9.31 -23.41
CA SER A 80 -6.84 10.00 -23.86
C SER A 80 -7.53 10.82 -22.75
N GLY A 81 -7.18 10.57 -21.49
CA GLY A 81 -7.89 11.16 -20.34
C GLY A 81 -9.31 10.65 -20.15
N VAL A 82 -9.83 9.84 -21.08
CA VAL A 82 -11.20 9.30 -21.08
C VAL A 82 -11.13 7.80 -21.38
N PRO A 83 -11.74 6.94 -20.56
CA PRO A 83 -11.81 5.52 -20.84
C PRO A 83 -12.73 5.27 -22.05
N ALA A 84 -12.16 4.92 -23.20
CA ALA A 84 -12.92 4.71 -24.44
C ALA A 84 -13.89 3.53 -24.36
N ALA A 85 -13.60 2.53 -23.51
CA ALA A 85 -14.29 1.24 -23.55
C ALA A 85 -15.26 0.97 -22.39
N ALA A 86 -15.35 1.79 -21.35
CA ALA A 86 -16.14 1.45 -20.16
C ALA A 86 -16.89 2.60 -19.49
N PRO A 87 -17.80 3.29 -20.17
CA PRO A 87 -18.64 4.32 -19.55
C PRO A 87 -19.57 3.73 -18.45
N SER A 88 -19.60 2.42 -18.27
CA SER A 88 -20.41 1.71 -17.29
C SER A 88 -19.61 1.09 -16.13
N ASP A 89 -18.26 1.09 -16.19
CA ASP A 89 -17.42 0.59 -15.08
C ASP A 89 -17.19 1.71 -14.06
N PRO A 90 -17.76 1.59 -12.84
CA PRO A 90 -17.69 2.66 -11.85
C PRO A 90 -16.26 2.93 -11.37
N VAL A 91 -15.40 1.92 -11.31
CA VAL A 91 -14.03 2.08 -10.83
C VAL A 91 -13.21 2.88 -11.86
N ILE A 92 -13.33 2.53 -13.13
CA ILE A 92 -12.60 3.19 -14.20
C ILE A 92 -13.12 4.63 -14.41
N VAL A 93 -14.44 4.85 -14.34
CA VAL A 93 -15.03 6.20 -14.44
C VAL A 93 -14.55 7.11 -13.29
N ALA A 94 -14.55 6.61 -12.05
CA ALA A 94 -14.08 7.38 -10.90
C ALA A 94 -12.56 7.61 -10.95
N LEU A 95 -11.77 6.62 -11.40
CA LEU A 95 -10.33 6.74 -11.54
C LEU A 95 -9.95 7.76 -12.62
N ALA A 96 -10.70 7.81 -13.73
CA ALA A 96 -10.50 8.79 -14.80
C ALA A 96 -10.72 10.22 -14.32
N ASP A 97 -11.82 10.49 -13.61
CA ASP A 97 -12.07 11.82 -13.03
C ASP A 97 -11.01 12.17 -11.97
N ALA A 98 -10.58 11.21 -11.13
CA ALA A 98 -9.51 11.43 -10.17
C ALA A 98 -8.17 11.72 -10.87
N HIS A 99 -7.84 11.00 -11.95
CA HIS A 99 -6.63 11.25 -12.75
C HIS A 99 -6.65 12.66 -13.34
N ALA A 100 -7.76 13.07 -13.95
CA ALA A 100 -7.90 14.40 -14.54
C ALA A 100 -7.73 15.54 -13.49
N ARG A 101 -8.19 15.33 -12.25
CA ARG A 101 -8.13 16.35 -11.17
C ARG A 101 -6.80 16.38 -10.45
N PHE A 102 -6.16 15.24 -10.24
CA PHE A 102 -5.00 15.09 -9.36
C PHE A 102 -3.73 14.67 -10.11
N SER A 103 -3.79 14.44 -11.42
CA SER A 103 -2.67 13.96 -12.25
C SER A 103 -2.05 12.70 -11.62
N LEU A 104 -2.90 11.69 -11.35
CA LEU A 104 -2.44 10.45 -10.76
C LEU A 104 -1.34 9.83 -11.62
N PRO A 105 -0.23 9.34 -11.02
CA PRO A 105 0.83 8.69 -11.77
C PRO A 105 0.35 7.31 -12.26
N ALA A 106 -0.11 7.23 -13.52
CA ALA A 106 -0.63 6.00 -14.09
C ALA A 106 0.45 4.90 -14.16
N GLY A 107 1.71 5.28 -14.36
CA GLY A 107 2.84 4.35 -14.26
C GLY A 107 2.94 3.66 -12.90
N ALA A 108 2.61 4.35 -11.78
CA ALA A 108 2.59 3.72 -10.46
C ALA A 108 1.47 2.67 -10.33
N LEU A 109 0.29 2.94 -10.91
CA LEU A 109 -0.77 1.92 -10.96
C LEU A 109 -0.40 0.73 -11.86
N GLY A 110 0.40 0.97 -12.90
CA GLY A 110 1.00 -0.07 -13.73
C GLY A 110 1.98 -0.94 -12.93
N GLU A 111 2.84 -0.34 -12.11
CA GLU A 111 3.74 -1.07 -11.21
C GLU A 111 2.98 -1.97 -10.22
N LEU A 112 1.82 -1.53 -9.71
CA LEU A 112 0.96 -2.39 -8.88
C LEU A 112 0.53 -3.64 -9.64
N ILE A 113 0.10 -3.49 -10.91
CA ILE A 113 -0.27 -4.63 -11.75
C ILE A 113 0.93 -5.58 -11.93
N ASP A 114 2.13 -5.02 -12.16
CA ASP A 114 3.35 -5.82 -12.30
C ASP A 114 3.72 -6.54 -10.99
N GLY A 115 3.47 -5.93 -9.84
CA GLY A 115 3.64 -6.57 -8.54
C GLY A 115 2.68 -7.75 -8.33
N VAL A 116 1.40 -7.58 -8.63
CA VAL A 116 0.41 -8.67 -8.55
C VAL A 116 0.71 -9.77 -9.58
N ARG A 117 1.30 -9.43 -10.74
CA ARG A 117 1.78 -10.43 -11.70
C ARG A 117 2.88 -11.31 -11.11
N MET A 118 3.79 -10.74 -10.29
CA MET A 118 4.80 -11.54 -9.57
C MET A 118 4.13 -12.56 -8.63
N ASP A 119 3.02 -12.17 -7.96
CA ASP A 119 2.25 -13.10 -7.12
C ASP A 119 1.59 -14.22 -7.93
N VAL A 120 1.03 -13.88 -9.09
CA VAL A 120 0.41 -14.86 -10.01
C VAL A 120 1.46 -15.83 -10.57
N ASP A 121 2.66 -15.34 -10.89
CA ASP A 121 3.77 -16.14 -11.44
C ASP A 121 4.51 -16.93 -10.34
N GLY A 122 4.19 -16.70 -9.06
CA GLY A 122 4.80 -17.43 -7.95
C GLY A 122 6.29 -17.10 -7.78
N VAL A 123 6.66 -15.81 -7.88
CA VAL A 123 8.05 -15.36 -7.75
C VAL A 123 8.57 -15.59 -6.32
N ALA A 124 9.69 -16.27 -6.20
CA ALA A 124 10.45 -16.36 -4.95
C ALA A 124 11.48 -15.24 -4.87
N TYR A 125 11.76 -14.78 -3.65
CA TYR A 125 12.74 -13.71 -3.39
C TYR A 125 14.00 -14.33 -2.79
N GLU A 126 15.12 -14.21 -3.50
CA GLU A 126 16.40 -14.72 -3.00
C GLU A 126 16.99 -13.81 -1.94
N SER A 127 16.88 -12.49 -2.13
CA SER A 127 17.42 -11.46 -1.24
C SER A 127 16.35 -10.51 -0.71
N PHE A 128 16.71 -9.79 0.36
CA PHE A 128 15.84 -8.73 0.88
C PHE A 128 15.63 -7.59 -0.13
N ASP A 129 16.62 -7.27 -0.96
CA ASP A 129 16.48 -6.23 -1.99
C ASP A 129 15.43 -6.60 -3.04
N GLU A 130 15.33 -7.89 -3.41
CA GLU A 130 14.28 -8.38 -4.30
C GLU A 130 12.89 -8.27 -3.66
N LEU A 131 12.76 -8.60 -2.38
CA LEU A 131 11.52 -8.39 -1.64
C LEU A 131 11.15 -6.90 -1.55
N VAL A 132 12.12 -6.01 -1.32
CA VAL A 132 11.88 -4.56 -1.33
C VAL A 132 11.38 -4.08 -2.69
N LEU A 133 11.91 -4.62 -3.80
CA LEU A 133 11.41 -4.29 -5.14
C LEU A 133 9.93 -4.67 -5.30
N TYR A 134 9.54 -5.87 -4.84
CA TYR A 134 8.14 -6.27 -4.79
C TYR A 134 7.28 -5.32 -3.94
N CYS A 135 7.71 -5.04 -2.70
CA CYS A 135 7.01 -4.13 -1.79
C CYS A 135 6.82 -2.73 -2.41
N ARG A 136 7.82 -2.22 -3.13
CA ARG A 136 7.71 -0.96 -3.87
C ARG A 136 6.67 -1.00 -4.96
N ARG A 137 6.55 -2.12 -5.68
CA ARG A 137 5.54 -2.28 -6.73
C ARG A 137 4.12 -2.33 -6.17
N VAL A 138 3.88 -3.14 -5.12
CA VAL A 138 2.50 -3.33 -4.61
C VAL A 138 2.05 -2.26 -3.61
N ALA A 139 2.96 -1.63 -2.89
CA ALA A 139 2.62 -0.67 -1.83
C ALA A 139 3.30 0.70 -2.00
N GLY A 140 4.59 0.77 -2.35
CA GLY A 140 5.28 2.03 -2.64
C GLY A 140 4.61 2.79 -3.78
N ALA A 141 4.27 2.10 -4.86
CA ALA A 141 3.50 2.66 -5.97
C ALA A 141 2.19 3.33 -5.52
N ILE A 142 1.46 2.71 -4.60
CA ILE A 142 0.26 3.31 -4.00
C ILE A 142 0.62 4.53 -3.16
N GLY A 143 1.76 4.54 -2.47
CA GLY A 143 2.27 5.72 -1.78
C GLY A 143 2.43 6.93 -2.71
N ARG A 144 2.97 6.74 -3.92
CA ARG A 144 3.09 7.79 -4.94
C ARG A 144 1.74 8.26 -5.48
N VAL A 145 0.76 7.35 -5.65
CA VAL A 145 -0.62 7.71 -6.00
C VAL A 145 -1.25 8.56 -4.89
N CYS A 146 -1.05 8.19 -3.63
CA CYS A 146 -1.51 8.98 -2.49
C CYS A 146 -0.92 10.39 -2.48
N LEU A 147 0.38 10.54 -2.77
CA LEU A 147 1.05 11.84 -2.84
C LEU A 147 0.47 12.75 -3.92
N ALA A 148 0.04 12.22 -5.06
CA ALA A 148 -0.62 13.01 -6.09
C ALA A 148 -1.94 13.61 -5.60
N ILE A 149 -2.68 12.87 -4.76
CA ILE A 149 -3.96 13.30 -4.17
C ILE A 149 -3.74 14.23 -2.98
N PHE A 150 -2.65 14.04 -2.23
CA PHE A 150 -2.33 14.84 -1.05
C PHE A 150 -1.78 16.22 -1.43
N ALA A 151 -2.02 17.24 -0.61
CA ALA A 151 -1.32 18.50 -0.74
C ALA A 151 -0.08 18.50 0.17
N THR A 152 1.05 18.91 -0.39
CA THR A 152 2.23 19.28 0.38
C THR A 152 2.06 20.70 0.94
N ARG A 153 2.77 21.02 2.01
CA ARG A 153 2.71 22.37 2.63
C ARG A 153 3.12 23.48 1.69
N GLU A 154 4.07 23.24 0.79
CA GLU A 154 4.49 24.21 -0.23
C GLU A 154 3.39 24.55 -1.23
N ARG A 155 2.60 23.57 -1.67
CA ARG A 155 1.43 23.81 -2.54
C ARG A 155 0.31 24.55 -1.82
N ALA A 156 0.10 24.28 -0.54
CA ALA A 156 -0.92 24.96 0.25
C ALA A 156 -0.59 26.46 0.46
N GLY A 157 0.70 26.82 0.58
CA GLY A 157 1.17 28.20 0.71
C GLY A 157 1.07 29.02 -0.58
N ARG A 158 1.15 28.41 -1.77
CA ARG A 158 1.06 29.11 -3.06
C ARG A 158 -0.38 29.42 -3.50
N GLY A 159 -1.38 28.79 -2.91
CA GLY A 159 -2.80 29.04 -3.19
C GLY A 159 -3.41 30.25 -2.48
N ALA A 160 -2.71 30.84 -1.52
CA ALA A 160 -3.15 32.02 -0.76
C ALA A 160 -2.31 33.26 -1.14
N GLY A 161 -2.46 33.72 -2.41
CA GLY A 161 -2.03 35.05 -2.89
C GLY A 161 -0.71 35.59 -2.32
N ALA A 162 0.44 35.10 -2.80
CA ALA A 162 1.73 35.75 -2.54
C ALA A 162 2.46 36.01 -3.85
N SER A 163 2.45 37.27 -4.26
CA SER A 163 3.36 37.85 -5.24
C SER A 163 4.80 37.56 -4.86
N ALA A 164 5.57 37.01 -5.81
CA ALA A 164 6.97 36.69 -5.66
C ALA A 164 7.77 37.96 -5.29
N ARG A 165 8.39 37.95 -4.12
CA ARG A 165 9.59 38.74 -3.83
C ARG A 165 10.72 37.76 -3.54
N SER A 166 11.69 37.76 -4.43
CA SER A 166 12.96 37.08 -4.28
C SER A 166 13.79 37.82 -3.21
N ASP A 167 13.95 37.25 -2.02
CA ASP A 167 15.06 37.56 -1.15
C ASP A 167 15.83 36.28 -0.83
N ALA A 168 16.96 36.16 -1.49
CA ALA A 168 17.99 35.17 -1.22
C ALA A 168 18.77 35.64 0.01
N SER A 169 18.56 35.00 1.16
CA SER A 169 19.55 34.78 2.24
C SER A 169 18.88 34.43 3.55
N SER A 170 18.63 33.16 3.79
CA SER A 170 18.63 32.61 5.15
C SER A 170 18.78 31.08 4.99
N GLY A 171 19.76 30.47 5.67
CA GLY A 171 20.03 29.04 5.65
C GLY A 171 18.91 28.22 6.30
N ALA A 172 17.76 28.19 5.66
CA ALA A 172 16.73 27.18 5.90
C ALA A 172 17.22 25.85 5.29
N PRO A 173 16.96 24.69 5.93
CA PRO A 173 17.23 23.40 5.30
C PRO A 173 16.57 23.40 3.91
N SER A 174 17.32 23.02 2.88
CA SER A 174 16.80 22.97 1.51
C SER A 174 15.50 22.16 1.50
N ALA A 175 14.43 22.73 0.95
CA ALA A 175 13.19 21.99 0.78
C ALA A 175 13.49 20.70 0.02
N LEU A 176 13.03 19.57 0.55
CA LEU A 176 13.17 18.27 -0.12
C LEU A 176 12.56 18.38 -1.52
N ASP A 177 13.27 17.87 -2.51
CA ASP A 177 12.74 17.83 -3.86
C ASP A 177 11.59 16.78 -3.99
N ARG A 178 10.90 16.83 -5.11
CA ARG A 178 9.76 15.91 -5.33
C ARG A 178 10.19 14.44 -5.27
N ALA A 179 11.34 14.09 -5.80
CA ALA A 179 11.84 12.73 -5.83
C ALA A 179 12.14 12.23 -4.40
N GLN A 180 12.67 13.08 -3.53
CA GLN A 180 12.89 12.77 -2.11
C GLN A 180 11.57 12.54 -1.37
N ILE A 181 10.54 13.33 -1.65
CA ILE A 181 9.20 13.15 -1.05
C ILE A 181 8.55 11.85 -1.54
N GLU A 182 8.70 11.53 -2.83
CA GLU A 182 8.23 10.26 -3.42
C GLU A 182 8.95 9.05 -2.81
N ALA A 183 10.27 9.15 -2.58
CA ALA A 183 11.03 8.11 -1.91
C ALA A 183 10.51 7.84 -0.48
N LEU A 184 10.19 8.88 0.31
CA LEU A 184 9.61 8.72 1.63
C LEU A 184 8.23 8.02 1.59
N ALA A 185 7.44 8.28 0.57
CA ALA A 185 6.15 7.61 0.38
C ALA A 185 6.32 6.14 -0.02
N ASP A 186 7.28 5.84 -0.89
CA ASP A 186 7.68 4.48 -1.23
C ASP A 186 8.13 3.70 0.02
N ASP A 187 9.02 4.29 0.82
CA ASP A 187 9.56 3.66 2.04
C ASP A 187 8.47 3.38 3.06
N LEU A 188 7.50 4.29 3.21
CA LEU A 188 6.34 4.02 4.05
C LEU A 188 5.48 2.88 3.48
N GLY A 189 5.30 2.82 2.17
CA GLY A 189 4.63 1.71 1.49
C GLY A 189 5.32 0.37 1.78
N VAL A 190 6.65 0.32 1.65
CA VAL A 190 7.45 -0.87 1.99
C VAL A 190 7.23 -1.28 3.45
N ALA A 191 7.27 -0.35 4.41
CA ALA A 191 7.02 -0.64 5.82
C ALA A 191 5.64 -1.27 6.06
N LEU A 192 4.60 -0.75 5.40
CA LEU A 192 3.24 -1.29 5.48
C LEU A 192 3.18 -2.70 4.91
N GLN A 193 3.81 -2.96 3.76
CA GLN A 193 3.79 -4.26 3.12
C GLN A 193 4.59 -5.30 3.88
N LEU A 194 5.77 -4.97 4.40
CA LEU A 194 6.52 -5.86 5.29
C LEU A 194 5.70 -6.24 6.52
N THR A 195 4.92 -5.32 7.07
CA THR A 195 4.01 -5.62 8.19
C THR A 195 2.89 -6.59 7.78
N ASN A 196 2.35 -6.47 6.55
CA ASN A 196 1.37 -7.42 6.02
C ASN A 196 2.00 -8.81 5.88
N ILE A 197 3.17 -8.90 5.27
CA ILE A 197 3.91 -10.15 5.09
C ILE A 197 4.15 -10.84 6.44
N LEU A 198 4.61 -10.10 7.45
CA LEU A 198 4.84 -10.66 8.80
C LEU A 198 3.55 -11.06 9.51
N ARG A 199 2.44 -10.39 9.24
CA ARG A 199 1.12 -10.76 9.78
C ARG A 199 0.59 -12.04 9.17
N ASP A 200 0.86 -12.24 7.88
CA ASP A 200 0.20 -13.25 7.07
C ASP A 200 1.13 -14.44 6.69
N VAL A 201 2.34 -14.55 7.27
CA VAL A 201 3.36 -15.59 6.96
C VAL A 201 2.76 -16.98 6.81
N ARG A 202 1.94 -17.41 7.77
CA ARG A 202 1.30 -18.73 7.75
C ARG A 202 0.20 -18.82 6.69
N GLU A 203 -0.62 -17.79 6.56
CA GLU A 203 -1.72 -17.73 5.59
C GLU A 203 -1.18 -17.76 4.15
N ASP A 204 -0.13 -16.98 3.89
CA ASP A 204 0.56 -16.94 2.60
C ASP A 204 1.17 -18.30 2.26
N ALA A 205 1.86 -18.92 3.21
CA ALA A 205 2.44 -20.26 3.03
C ALA A 205 1.37 -21.34 2.76
N LEU A 206 0.21 -21.28 3.43
CA LEU A 206 -0.93 -22.17 3.14
C LEU A 206 -1.47 -21.97 1.71
N ASN A 207 -1.35 -20.77 1.16
CA ASN A 207 -1.71 -20.44 -0.23
C ASN A 207 -0.54 -20.67 -1.22
N GLY A 208 0.56 -21.30 -0.78
CA GLY A 208 1.73 -21.62 -1.60
C GLY A 208 2.64 -20.44 -1.90
N ARG A 209 2.56 -19.34 -1.13
CA ARG A 209 3.37 -18.13 -1.30
C ARG A 209 4.38 -17.99 -0.16
N VAL A 210 5.62 -17.68 -0.50
CA VAL A 210 6.70 -17.38 0.46
C VAL A 210 7.33 -16.05 0.10
N TYR A 211 7.09 -15.04 0.94
CA TYR A 211 7.65 -13.70 0.74
C TYR A 211 8.98 -13.50 1.47
N LEU A 212 9.22 -14.24 2.55
CA LEU A 212 10.48 -14.12 3.30
C LEU A 212 11.67 -14.48 2.42
N PRO A 213 12.76 -13.67 2.40
CA PRO A 213 13.93 -13.92 1.56
C PRO A 213 14.57 -15.28 1.84
N SER A 214 14.95 -16.00 0.78
CA SER A 214 15.61 -17.31 0.91
C SER A 214 16.95 -17.21 1.65
N GLU A 215 17.69 -16.09 1.50
CA GLU A 215 18.91 -15.83 2.25
C GLU A 215 18.67 -15.76 3.77
N ASP A 216 17.57 -15.12 4.19
CA ASP A 216 17.21 -14.98 5.60
C ASP A 216 16.68 -16.30 6.16
N LEU A 217 15.83 -17.01 5.42
CA LEU A 217 15.37 -18.36 5.80
C LEU A 217 16.56 -19.29 6.06
N ARG A 218 17.57 -19.29 5.17
CA ARG A 218 18.78 -20.08 5.37
C ARG A 218 19.63 -19.60 6.55
N SER A 219 19.77 -18.28 6.72
CA SER A 219 20.60 -17.70 7.80
C SER A 219 20.04 -18.00 9.19
N PHE A 220 18.74 -18.16 9.29
CA PHE A 220 18.05 -18.54 10.53
C PHE A 220 17.78 -20.05 10.65
N GLU A 221 18.29 -20.85 9.70
CA GLU A 221 18.08 -22.30 9.66
C GLU A 221 16.59 -22.71 9.59
N VAL A 222 15.73 -21.81 9.12
CA VAL A 222 14.33 -22.14 8.83
C VAL A 222 14.31 -23.01 7.59
N GLY A 223 13.65 -24.17 7.67
CA GLY A 223 13.65 -25.15 6.59
C GLY A 223 13.19 -24.53 5.26
N THR A 224 13.99 -24.72 4.21
CA THR A 224 13.67 -24.35 2.84
C THR A 224 13.55 -25.59 1.98
N GLY A 225 12.61 -25.58 1.05
CA GLY A 225 12.49 -26.62 0.03
C GLY A 225 13.34 -26.33 -1.21
N SER A 226 13.39 -27.27 -2.14
CA SER A 226 14.06 -27.08 -3.44
C SER A 226 13.26 -26.20 -4.40
N ASP A 227 11.99 -25.95 -4.08
CA ASP A 227 11.07 -25.11 -4.85
C ASP A 227 10.09 -24.36 -3.91
N MET A 228 9.27 -23.47 -4.48
CA MET A 228 8.32 -22.66 -3.73
C MET A 228 7.32 -23.51 -2.93
N ALA A 229 6.80 -24.58 -3.50
CA ALA A 229 5.79 -25.41 -2.84
C ALA A 229 6.37 -26.10 -1.61
N GLN A 230 7.60 -26.64 -1.70
CA GLN A 230 8.29 -27.27 -0.58
C GLN A 230 8.67 -26.23 0.50
N SER A 231 9.12 -25.03 0.10
CA SER A 231 9.40 -23.93 1.02
C SER A 231 8.15 -23.49 1.76
N ALA A 232 7.01 -23.38 1.08
CA ALA A 232 5.73 -23.07 1.70
C ALA A 232 5.31 -24.15 2.70
N GLN A 233 5.44 -25.44 2.35
CA GLN A 233 5.15 -26.54 3.28
C GLN A 233 6.04 -26.51 4.52
N ALA A 234 7.36 -26.24 4.35
CA ALA A 234 8.28 -26.10 5.45
C ALA A 234 7.90 -24.96 6.41
N LEU A 235 7.51 -23.80 5.85
CA LEU A 235 7.02 -22.67 6.65
C LEU A 235 5.71 -23.00 7.39
N VAL A 236 4.77 -23.69 6.76
CA VAL A 236 3.52 -24.13 7.43
C VAL A 236 3.85 -25.05 8.60
N ALA A 237 4.79 -26.00 8.44
CA ALA A 237 5.22 -26.89 9.51
C ALA A 237 5.90 -26.11 10.65
N ALA A 238 6.89 -25.26 10.33
CA ALA A 238 7.58 -24.42 11.29
C ALA A 238 6.62 -23.51 12.08
N ALA A 239 5.62 -22.94 11.39
CA ALA A 239 4.58 -22.12 12.04
C ALA A 239 3.68 -22.96 12.98
N ALA A 240 3.33 -24.18 12.60
CA ALA A 240 2.53 -25.07 13.43
C ALA A 240 3.28 -25.52 14.68
N ASP A 241 4.57 -25.82 14.54
CA ASP A 241 5.45 -26.28 15.62
C ASP A 241 5.95 -25.13 16.51
N GLN A 242 5.66 -23.86 16.15
CA GLN A 242 6.17 -22.67 16.85
C GLN A 242 7.70 -22.63 16.89
N ASP A 243 8.31 -22.93 15.74
CA ASP A 243 9.76 -23.03 15.58
C ASP A 243 10.48 -21.75 16.04
N GLU A 244 11.43 -21.89 16.95
CA GLU A 244 12.19 -20.77 17.51
C GLU A 244 13.01 -20.03 16.45
N ALA A 245 13.49 -20.72 15.42
CA ALA A 245 14.22 -20.13 14.30
C ALA A 245 13.30 -19.22 13.48
N LEU A 246 12.08 -19.67 13.16
CA LEU A 246 11.09 -18.83 12.47
C LEU A 246 10.68 -17.64 13.34
N ILE A 247 10.49 -17.82 14.64
CA ILE A 247 10.18 -16.73 15.57
C ILE A 247 11.30 -15.69 15.61
N ALA A 248 12.57 -16.15 15.63
CA ALA A 248 13.74 -15.26 15.60
C ALA A 248 13.82 -14.49 14.27
N LEU A 249 13.58 -15.15 13.14
CA LEU A 249 13.51 -14.53 11.82
C LEU A 249 12.41 -13.46 11.76
N MET A 250 11.20 -13.75 12.25
CA MET A 250 10.12 -12.77 12.28
C MET A 250 10.46 -11.51 13.09
N ARG A 251 11.19 -11.65 14.21
CA ARG A 251 11.69 -10.50 14.98
C ARG A 251 12.73 -9.68 14.20
N PHE A 252 13.63 -10.37 13.52
CA PHE A 252 14.63 -9.74 12.66
C PHE A 252 13.97 -8.92 11.53
N GLU A 253 13.02 -9.50 10.83
CA GLU A 253 12.26 -8.81 9.78
C GLU A 253 11.39 -7.66 10.33
N ALA A 254 10.82 -7.82 11.52
CA ALA A 254 10.11 -6.73 12.18
C ALA A 254 11.03 -5.53 12.49
N ALA A 255 12.28 -5.78 12.88
CA ALA A 255 13.26 -4.72 13.08
C ALA A 255 13.60 -3.99 11.76
N ARG A 256 13.73 -4.71 10.64
CA ARG A 256 13.86 -4.11 9.30
C ARG A 256 12.65 -3.24 8.96
N ALA A 257 11.44 -3.74 9.13
CA ALA A 257 10.21 -2.98 8.87
C ALA A 257 10.14 -1.69 9.71
N ARG A 258 10.63 -1.69 10.97
CA ARG A 258 10.73 -0.46 11.80
C ARG A 258 11.67 0.59 11.22
N GLN A 259 12.75 0.19 10.59
CA GLN A 259 13.67 1.14 9.95
C GLN A 259 12.97 1.84 8.78
N TRP A 260 12.22 1.10 7.97
CA TRP A 260 11.39 1.65 6.90
C TRP A 260 10.30 2.59 7.43
N PHE A 261 9.62 2.25 8.54
CA PHE A 261 8.69 3.18 9.20
C PHE A 261 9.38 4.46 9.65
N THR A 262 10.54 4.36 10.29
CA THR A 262 11.29 5.52 10.79
C THR A 262 11.62 6.49 9.66
N HIS A 263 12.04 5.97 8.51
CA HIS A 263 12.36 6.78 7.34
C HIS A 263 11.09 7.32 6.67
N GLY A 264 10.13 6.47 6.35
CA GLY A 264 8.90 6.85 5.65
C GLY A 264 8.04 7.84 6.44
N MET A 265 8.04 7.80 7.78
CA MET A 265 7.31 8.75 8.62
C MET A 265 7.83 10.18 8.53
N GLN A 266 9.02 10.42 8.00
CA GLN A 266 9.52 11.77 7.68
C GLN A 266 8.66 12.48 6.62
N LEU A 267 7.81 11.75 5.90
CA LEU A 267 6.81 12.29 5.00
C LEU A 267 5.75 13.14 5.72
N VAL A 268 5.32 12.74 6.93
CA VAL A 268 4.17 13.33 7.62
C VAL A 268 4.28 14.84 7.82
N PRO A 269 5.40 15.40 8.30
CA PRO A 269 5.55 16.86 8.50
C PRO A 269 5.55 17.66 7.19
N LEU A 270 5.74 17.03 6.03
CA LEU A 270 5.76 17.69 4.72
C LEU A 270 4.36 17.87 4.12
N LEU A 271 3.36 17.16 4.65
CA LEU A 271 1.99 17.18 4.17
C LEU A 271 1.13 18.26 4.84
N ASP A 272 0.05 18.68 4.17
CA ASP A 272 -0.99 19.49 4.82
C ASP A 272 -1.65 18.72 5.97
N ARG A 273 -2.31 19.45 6.88
CA ARG A 273 -2.86 18.89 8.12
C ARG A 273 -3.74 17.65 7.92
N ARG A 274 -4.61 17.62 6.90
CA ARG A 274 -5.53 16.50 6.68
C ARG A 274 -4.85 15.31 6.03
N SER A 275 -3.98 15.56 5.07
CA SER A 275 -3.14 14.53 4.43
C SER A 275 -2.18 13.91 5.45
N ALA A 276 -1.53 14.74 6.28
CA ALA A 276 -0.69 14.29 7.40
C ALA A 276 -1.47 13.40 8.39
N ALA A 277 -2.70 13.82 8.77
CA ALA A 277 -3.55 13.01 9.65
C ALA A 277 -3.94 11.67 9.02
N CYS A 278 -4.23 11.65 7.71
CA CYS A 278 -4.53 10.42 6.97
C CYS A 278 -3.35 9.44 7.00
N VAL A 279 -2.15 9.91 6.62
CA VAL A 279 -0.93 9.09 6.61
C VAL A 279 -0.58 8.62 8.03
N ALA A 280 -0.59 9.53 9.01
CA ALA A 280 -0.29 9.19 10.40
C ALA A 280 -1.28 8.17 11.00
N ALA A 281 -2.57 8.22 10.60
CA ALA A 281 -3.55 7.24 11.05
C ALA A 281 -3.26 5.85 10.45
N MET A 282 -3.01 5.76 9.15
CA MET A 282 -2.67 4.50 8.48
C MET A 282 -1.38 3.92 9.03
N ALA A 283 -0.30 4.70 9.02
CA ALA A 283 0.99 4.29 9.54
C ALA A 283 0.94 3.90 11.03
N GLY A 284 0.22 4.67 11.86
CA GLY A 284 0.06 4.39 13.28
C GLY A 284 -0.69 3.09 13.58
N ILE A 285 -1.68 2.72 12.75
CA ILE A 285 -2.37 1.41 12.86
C ILE A 285 -1.38 0.28 12.56
N TYR A 286 -0.64 0.39 11.47
CA TYR A 286 0.32 -0.65 11.06
C TYR A 286 1.53 -0.74 11.98
N HIS A 287 2.07 0.39 12.43
CA HIS A 287 3.18 0.42 13.38
C HIS A 287 2.82 -0.28 14.71
N ARG A 288 1.59 -0.10 15.20
CA ARG A 288 1.09 -0.83 16.37
C ARG A 288 0.89 -2.31 16.10
N LEU A 289 0.41 -2.67 14.90
CA LEU A 289 0.29 -4.06 14.50
C LEU A 289 1.68 -4.73 14.46
N LEU A 290 2.67 -4.07 13.82
CA LEU A 290 4.05 -4.53 13.81
C LEU A 290 4.61 -4.73 15.23
N GLY A 291 4.35 -3.78 16.14
CA GLY A 291 4.77 -3.90 17.54
C GLY A 291 4.15 -5.11 18.26
N ARG A 292 2.92 -5.50 17.91
CA ARG A 292 2.30 -6.73 18.44
C ARG A 292 2.92 -7.99 17.88
N ILE A 293 3.20 -8.00 16.58
CA ILE A 293 3.86 -9.13 15.90
C ILE A 293 5.26 -9.34 16.50
N GLU A 294 6.03 -8.26 16.67
CA GLU A 294 7.37 -8.32 17.26
C GLU A 294 7.36 -8.79 18.71
N ALA A 295 6.38 -8.35 19.51
CA ALA A 295 6.23 -8.74 20.90
C ALA A 295 5.85 -10.23 21.05
N ASP A 296 4.99 -10.72 20.16
CA ASP A 296 4.51 -12.11 20.20
C ASP A 296 4.39 -12.68 18.76
N PRO A 297 5.51 -13.03 18.11
CA PRO A 297 5.50 -13.65 16.79
C PRO A 297 4.76 -14.99 16.77
N SER A 298 4.86 -15.76 17.88
CA SER A 298 4.16 -17.03 18.05
C SER A 298 2.65 -16.89 17.87
N ARG A 299 2.09 -15.79 18.34
CA ARG A 299 0.66 -15.50 18.17
C ARG A 299 0.34 -15.17 16.71
N ALA A 300 1.20 -14.40 16.02
CA ALA A 300 1.03 -14.08 14.59
C ALA A 300 1.03 -15.35 13.72
N LEU A 301 1.82 -16.37 14.10
CA LEU A 301 1.85 -17.68 13.42
C LEU A 301 0.61 -18.54 13.70
N ARG A 302 -0.13 -18.29 14.79
CA ARG A 302 -1.36 -19.04 15.12
C ARG A 302 -2.61 -18.40 14.58
N GLU A 303 -2.70 -17.07 14.65
CA GLU A 303 -3.90 -16.33 14.28
C GLU A 303 -3.56 -15.01 13.59
N ARG A 304 -4.41 -14.57 12.68
CA ARG A 304 -4.25 -13.29 12.01
C ARG A 304 -4.44 -12.14 13.00
N MET A 305 -3.35 -11.45 13.32
CA MET A 305 -3.37 -10.33 14.26
C MET A 305 -4.01 -9.09 13.66
N SER A 306 -4.82 -8.40 14.45
CA SER A 306 -5.43 -7.13 14.07
C SER A 306 -5.64 -6.21 15.28
N LEU A 307 -5.81 -4.91 15.02
CA LEU A 307 -6.29 -3.97 16.03
C LEU A 307 -7.82 -3.97 16.06
N SER A 308 -8.40 -3.80 17.24
CA SER A 308 -9.84 -3.60 17.39
C SER A 308 -10.31 -2.29 16.74
N ALA A 309 -11.59 -2.21 16.40
CA ALA A 309 -12.19 -1.00 15.83
C ALA A 309 -11.99 0.24 16.73
N GLY A 310 -12.05 0.06 18.06
CA GLY A 310 -11.82 1.13 19.04
C GLY A 310 -10.37 1.64 19.00
N GLU A 311 -9.40 0.75 18.90
CA GLU A 311 -7.99 1.13 18.79
C GLU A 311 -7.69 1.87 17.50
N LYS A 312 -8.21 1.40 16.36
CA LYS A 312 -8.08 2.09 15.06
C LYS A 312 -8.71 3.48 15.12
N ALA A 313 -9.89 3.62 15.72
CA ALA A 313 -10.55 4.91 15.90
C ALA A 313 -9.74 5.85 16.80
N LEU A 314 -9.16 5.34 17.89
CA LEU A 314 -8.29 6.12 18.78
C LEU A 314 -7.03 6.61 18.06
N VAL A 315 -6.39 5.77 17.24
CA VAL A 315 -5.24 6.18 16.41
C VAL A 315 -5.65 7.30 15.47
N ALA A 316 -6.76 7.17 14.75
CA ALA A 316 -7.25 8.19 13.83
C ALA A 316 -7.55 9.52 14.54
N LEU A 317 -8.18 9.50 15.72
CA LEU A 317 -8.46 10.69 16.51
C LEU A 317 -7.18 11.40 16.97
N ARG A 318 -6.17 10.64 17.45
CA ARG A 318 -4.87 11.20 17.85
C ARG A 318 -4.14 11.84 16.67
N SER A 319 -4.20 11.20 15.50
CA SER A 319 -3.59 11.72 14.27
C SER A 319 -4.23 13.04 13.83
N LEU A 320 -5.55 13.21 13.98
CA LEU A 320 -6.25 14.49 13.75
C LEU A 320 -5.80 15.59 14.71
N ALA A 321 -5.48 15.24 15.96
CA ALA A 321 -4.97 16.17 16.97
C ALA A 321 -3.48 16.51 16.79
N GLY A 322 -2.82 15.98 15.74
CA GLY A 322 -1.39 16.19 15.48
C GLY A 322 -0.47 15.44 16.46
N ARG A 323 -1.00 14.46 17.19
CA ARG A 323 -0.23 13.59 18.09
C ARG A 323 0.14 12.31 17.33
N THR A 324 1.30 12.33 16.68
CA THR A 324 1.94 11.12 16.17
C THR A 324 2.49 10.34 17.36
N THR A 325 2.06 9.09 17.51
CA THR A 325 2.55 8.17 18.56
C THR A 325 3.88 7.58 18.14
#